data_41f87ab2e8094033c32d3acdd1880387
#
_entry.id   41f87ab2e8094033c32d3acdd1880387
#
_cell.length_a   1.000
_cell.length_b   1.000
_cell.length_c   1.000
_cell.angle_alpha   90.00
_cell.angle_beta   90.00
_cell.angle_gamma   90.00
#
_symmetry.space_group_name_H-M   'P 1'
#
loop_
_entity.id
_entity.type
_entity.pdbx_description
1 polymer ?
#
loop_
_entity_poly.entity_id
_entity_poly.type
_entity_poly.pdbx_seq_one_letter_code
_entity_poly.pdbx_strand_id
1 'polypeptide(L)' 'MLTELATRDKVIGVKQSARAIRAGRAKRVFLACDADRLLTDPIRSACGGLPVEEGYTMAQLGRACGIAVGAAVVAVLD' A
#
# COMPACT_ATOMS: atom_id res chain seq x y z
N MET A 1 3.84 -2.34 11.45
CA MET A 1 5.28 -2.03 11.29
C MET A 1 5.76 -2.41 9.91
N LEU A 2 6.78 -1.72 9.41
CA LEU A 2 7.28 -1.97 8.05
C LEU A 2 7.84 -3.38 7.86
N THR A 3 8.30 -4.02 8.91
CA THR A 3 8.86 -5.37 8.81
C THR A 3 7.86 -6.38 8.25
N GLU A 4 6.57 -6.18 8.44
CA GLU A 4 5.57 -7.09 7.90
C GLU A 4 5.53 -7.10 6.38
N LEU A 5 5.97 -6.01 5.73
CA LEU A 5 5.99 -5.95 4.27
C LEU A 5 7.03 -6.87 3.64
N ALA A 6 8.03 -7.31 4.41
CA ALA A 6 9.04 -8.23 3.89
C ALA A 6 8.54 -9.68 3.87
N THR A 7 7.59 -10.03 4.74
CA THR A 7 7.22 -11.42 4.97
C THR A 7 5.77 -11.76 4.63
N ARG A 8 4.90 -10.76 4.54
CA ARG A 8 3.48 -11.01 4.28
C ARG A 8 3.17 -10.98 2.80
N ASP A 9 2.11 -11.69 2.42
CA ASP A 9 1.57 -11.61 1.07
C ASP A 9 1.08 -10.20 0.83
N LYS A 10 1.46 -9.63 -0.31
CA LYS A 10 1.14 -8.25 -0.64
C LYS A 10 1.13 -8.04 -2.13
N VAL A 11 0.51 -6.95 -2.54
CA VAL A 11 0.65 -6.43 -3.89
C VAL A 11 1.17 -5.01 -3.80
N ILE A 12 1.99 -4.63 -4.77
CA ILE A 12 2.67 -3.34 -4.79
C ILE A 12 2.20 -2.56 -6.00
N GLY A 13 1.89 -1.29 -5.78
CA GLY A 13 1.47 -0.39 -6.84
C GLY A 13 0.00 -0.05 -6.79
N VAL A 14 -0.36 1.05 -7.46
CA VAL A 14 -1.70 1.62 -7.38
C VAL A 14 -2.74 0.68 -7.99
N LYS A 15 -2.50 0.20 -9.21
CA LYS A 15 -3.46 -0.66 -9.90
C LYS A 15 -3.69 -1.98 -9.20
N GLN A 16 -2.59 -2.62 -8.79
CA GLN A 16 -2.68 -3.92 -8.11
C GLN A 16 -3.39 -3.79 -6.77
N SER A 17 -3.05 -2.74 -6.02
CA SER A 17 -3.68 -2.50 -4.72
C SER A 17 -5.16 -2.20 -4.87
N ALA A 18 -5.53 -1.37 -5.84
CA ALA A 18 -6.94 -1.05 -6.09
C ALA A 18 -7.73 -2.30 -6.43
N ARG A 19 -7.15 -3.18 -7.24
CA ARG A 19 -7.80 -4.44 -7.61
C ARG A 19 -8.00 -5.33 -6.39
N ALA A 20 -7.00 -5.45 -5.54
CA ALA A 20 -7.09 -6.27 -4.33
C ALA A 20 -8.15 -5.72 -3.36
N ILE A 21 -8.22 -4.40 -3.23
CA ILE A 21 -9.21 -3.76 -2.36
C ILE A 21 -10.62 -4.02 -2.88
N ARG A 22 -10.85 -3.84 -4.17
CA ARG A 22 -12.17 -4.07 -4.77
C ARG A 22 -12.60 -5.52 -4.70
N ALA A 23 -11.64 -6.45 -4.75
CA ALA A 23 -11.92 -7.88 -4.65
C ALA A 23 -12.11 -8.35 -3.20
N GLY A 24 -11.96 -7.46 -2.23
CA GLY A 24 -12.10 -7.82 -0.81
C GLY A 24 -10.94 -8.63 -0.28
N ARG A 25 -9.79 -8.62 -0.96
CA ARG A 25 -8.63 -9.41 -0.56
C ARG A 25 -7.65 -8.66 0.34
N ALA A 26 -7.70 -7.33 0.35
CA ALA A 26 -6.78 -6.53 1.13
C ALA A 26 -7.18 -6.54 2.61
N LYS A 27 -6.18 -6.68 3.48
CA LYS A 27 -6.37 -6.64 4.93
C LYS A 27 -5.87 -5.35 5.55
N ARG A 28 -4.89 -4.73 4.91
CA ARG A 28 -4.29 -3.47 5.34
C ARG A 28 -3.67 -2.79 4.14
N VAL A 29 -3.64 -1.47 4.14
CA VAL A 29 -3.10 -0.70 3.02
C VAL A 29 -2.10 0.31 3.56
N PHE A 30 -0.96 0.43 2.86
CA PHE A 30 0.03 1.46 3.13
C PHE A 30 0.00 2.48 1.99
N LEU A 31 -0.13 3.75 2.34
CA LEU A 31 -0.07 4.85 1.37
C LEU A 31 1.14 5.70 1.70
N ALA A 32 1.97 5.95 0.69
CA ALA A 32 3.16 6.77 0.90
C ALA A 32 2.76 8.22 1.16
N CYS A 33 3.38 8.82 2.18
CA CYS A 33 3.04 10.19 2.58
C CYS A 33 3.54 11.23 1.58
N ASP A 34 4.50 10.89 0.75
CA ASP A 34 5.07 11.77 -0.27
C ASP A 34 4.64 11.42 -1.69
N ALA A 35 3.66 10.52 -1.84
CA ALA A 35 3.11 10.21 -3.16
C ALA A 35 2.08 11.26 -3.58
N ASP A 36 1.85 11.36 -4.90
CA ASP A 36 0.85 12.26 -5.44
C ASP A 36 -0.53 11.90 -4.89
N ARG A 37 -1.21 12.87 -4.32
CA ARG A 37 -2.54 12.66 -3.74
C ARG A 37 -3.58 12.28 -4.79
N LEU A 38 -3.37 12.65 -6.03
CA LEU A 38 -4.25 12.19 -7.12
C LEU A 38 -4.22 10.67 -7.25
N LEU A 39 -3.13 10.03 -6.84
CA LEU A 39 -3.02 8.57 -6.84
C LEU A 39 -3.54 7.96 -5.54
N THR A 40 -3.26 8.58 -4.41
CA THR A 40 -3.56 7.98 -3.11
C THR A 40 -4.98 8.26 -2.63
N ASP A 41 -5.56 9.39 -2.95
CA ASP A 41 -6.91 9.73 -2.49
C ASP A 41 -7.97 8.73 -2.96
N PRO A 42 -8.00 8.32 -4.24
CA PRO A 42 -8.96 7.30 -4.67
C PRO A 42 -8.78 5.97 -3.94
N ILE A 43 -7.54 5.60 -3.65
CA ILE A 43 -7.25 4.37 -2.90
C ILE A 43 -7.75 4.49 -1.47
N ARG A 44 -7.50 5.63 -0.83
CA ARG A 44 -7.98 5.87 0.53
C ARG A 44 -9.49 5.77 0.60
N SER A 45 -10.18 6.36 -0.37
CA SER A 45 -11.65 6.28 -0.42
C SER A 45 -12.14 4.86 -0.62
N ALA A 46 -11.45 4.07 -1.44
CA ALA A 46 -11.85 2.70 -1.72
C ALA A 46 -11.63 1.77 -0.51
N CYS A 47 -10.75 2.13 0.42
CA CYS A 47 -10.46 1.29 1.57
C CYS A 47 -11.63 1.13 2.53
N GLY A 48 -12.51 2.12 2.61
CA GLY A 48 -13.63 2.06 3.55
C GLY A 48 -13.15 1.87 4.97
N GLY A 49 -13.47 0.72 5.57
CA GLY A 49 -13.09 0.42 6.94
C GLY A 49 -11.75 -0.28 7.11
N LEU A 50 -10.98 -0.48 6.03
CA LEU A 50 -9.68 -1.14 6.13
C LEU A 50 -8.68 -0.25 6.87
N PRO A 51 -7.79 -0.86 7.67
CA PRO A 51 -6.68 -0.11 8.27
C PRO A 51 -5.79 0.49 7.19
N VAL A 52 -5.48 1.78 7.31
CA VAL A 52 -4.61 2.50 6.37
C VAL A 52 -3.48 3.13 7.16
N GLU A 53 -2.25 2.92 6.73
CA GLU A 53 -1.08 3.54 7.32
C GLU A 53 -0.44 4.50 6.34
N GLU A 54 -0.14 5.72 6.79
CA GLU A 54 0.33 6.80 5.91
C GLU A 54 1.61 7.48 6.41
N GLY A 55 2.29 6.90 7.37
CA GLY A 55 3.46 7.52 7.98
C GLY A 55 4.79 7.29 7.27
N TYR A 56 4.79 6.59 6.14
CA TYR A 56 6.03 6.19 5.47
C TYR A 56 6.13 6.78 4.08
N THR A 57 7.38 7.03 3.63
CA THR A 57 7.65 7.55 2.30
C THR A 57 7.64 6.43 1.27
N MET A 58 7.56 6.81 -0.02
CA MET A 58 7.66 5.84 -1.12
C MET A 58 8.96 5.04 -1.02
N ALA A 59 10.08 5.70 -0.70
CA ALA A 59 11.36 5.03 -0.58
C ALA A 59 11.36 3.99 0.55
N GLN A 60 10.75 4.34 1.68
CA GLN A 60 10.66 3.42 2.81
C GLN A 60 9.78 2.21 2.49
N LEU A 61 8.65 2.42 1.84
CA LEU A 61 7.76 1.33 1.46
C LEU A 61 8.43 0.42 0.43
N GLY A 62 9.09 1.00 -0.57
CA GLY A 62 9.80 0.21 -1.57
C GLY A 62 10.90 -0.64 -0.95
N ARG A 63 11.69 -0.05 -0.05
CA ARG A 63 12.75 -0.77 0.64
C ARG A 63 12.20 -1.90 1.49
N ALA A 64 11.10 -1.65 2.20
CA ALA A 64 10.48 -2.67 3.04
C ALA A 64 9.95 -3.84 2.21
N CYS A 65 9.49 -3.58 1.00
CA CYS A 65 9.02 -4.62 0.08
C CYS A 65 10.17 -5.33 -0.66
N GLY A 66 11.40 -4.82 -0.53
CA GLY A 66 12.55 -5.43 -1.18
C GLY A 66 12.68 -5.10 -2.66
N ILE A 67 12.11 -3.99 -3.10
CA ILE A 67 12.20 -3.55 -4.50
C ILE A 67 13.13 -2.37 -4.63
N ALA A 68 13.67 -2.17 -5.84
CA ALA A 68 14.68 -1.14 -6.09
C ALA A 68 14.10 0.26 -6.22
N VAL A 69 12.80 0.37 -6.46
CA VAL A 69 12.10 1.65 -6.66
C VAL A 69 11.14 1.90 -5.50
N GLY A 70 10.66 3.13 -5.40
CA GLY A 70 9.67 3.47 -4.39
C GLY A 70 8.30 2.88 -4.70
N ALA A 71 7.46 2.77 -3.66
CA ALA A 71 6.09 2.28 -3.79
C ALA A 71 5.13 3.32 -3.24
N ALA A 72 4.19 3.77 -4.05
CA ALA A 72 3.18 4.73 -3.61
C ALA A 72 2.10 4.06 -2.76
N VAL A 73 1.74 2.82 -3.10
CA VAL A 73 0.68 2.06 -2.43
C VAL A 73 1.12 0.60 -2.32
N VAL A 74 0.88 0.01 -1.16
CA VAL A 74 1.08 -1.41 -0.92
C VAL A 74 -0.16 -1.94 -0.20
N ALA A 75 -0.73 -3.02 -0.69
CA ALA A 75 -1.86 -3.69 -0.03
C ALA A 75 -1.40 -5.04 0.51
N VAL A 76 -1.62 -5.25 1.79
CA VAL A 76 -1.30 -6.52 2.45
C VAL A 76 -2.50 -7.43 2.36
N LEU A 77 -2.29 -8.68 1.98
CA LEU A 77 -3.37 -9.63 1.66
C LEU A 77 -3.63 -10.65 2.74
N ASP A 78 -2.78 -10.77 3.73
CA ASP A 78 -2.99 -11.76 4.80
C ASP A 78 -2.98 -11.19 6.20
#